data_b2a49b9168c32829604ed39c49a1dc3f
#
_entry.id   b2a49b9168c32829604ed39c49a1dc3f
#
_cell.length_a   1.000
_cell.length_b   1.000
_cell.length_c   1.000
_cell.angle_alpha   90.00
_cell.angle_beta   90.00
_cell.angle_gamma   90.00
#
_symmetry.space_group_name_H-M   'P 1'
#
loop_
_entity.id
_entity.type
_entity.pdbx_description
1 polymer ?
#
loop_
_entity_poly.entity_id
_entity_poly.type
_entity_poly.pdbx_seq_one_letter_code
_entity_poly.pdbx_strand_id
1 'polypeptide(L)'
;MFRVWQALRDLGEIQLAEVNRLVQSFLQDRGPLKSITTSELLEHMEAGDVVILDVRPELEYQSGHILEARSIPIDELETRLGELPRDQEIIAYCRGPYCVFADEAVTLLQKHGYRARRLVEGLPDWQGLNLPVESMMEKNE
;
A
#
# COMPACT_ATOMS: atom_id res chain seq x y z
N MET A 1 -3.12 -41.06 -1.27
CA MET A 1 -3.35 -39.61 -1.41
C MET A 1 -3.74 -38.94 -0.11
N PHE A 2 -4.58 -39.63 0.70
CA PHE A 2 -4.94 -39.03 1.97
C PHE A 2 -3.71 -38.71 2.84
N ARG A 3 -2.77 -39.65 2.91
CA ARG A 3 -1.55 -39.44 3.71
C ARG A 3 -0.77 -38.21 3.20
N VAL A 4 -0.64 -38.16 1.88
CA VAL A 4 0.04 -37.03 1.29
C VAL A 4 -0.78 -35.76 1.53
N TRP A 5 -2.08 -35.88 1.30
CA TRP A 5 -2.98 -34.76 1.50
C TRP A 5 -3.03 -34.34 2.97
N GLN A 6 -3.08 -35.35 3.87
CA GLN A 6 -3.05 -35.06 5.29
C GLN A 6 -1.73 -34.43 5.69
N ALA A 7 -0.63 -34.95 5.16
CA ALA A 7 0.68 -34.37 5.41
C ALA A 7 0.74 -32.94 4.86
N LEU A 8 0.20 -32.72 3.66
CA LEU A 8 0.15 -31.39 3.09
C LEU A 8 -0.75 -30.47 3.91
N ARG A 9 -1.87 -31.03 4.41
CA ARG A 9 -2.76 -30.25 5.26
C ARG A 9 -2.08 -29.90 6.57
N ASP A 10 -1.44 -30.88 7.20
CA ASP A 10 -0.73 -30.65 8.46
C ASP A 10 0.42 -29.68 8.26
N LEU A 11 1.17 -29.86 7.17
CA LEU A 11 2.20 -28.92 6.78
C LEU A 11 1.57 -27.58 6.43
N GLY A 12 0.41 -27.62 5.78
CA GLY A 12 -0.30 -26.40 5.44
C GLY A 12 -0.74 -25.64 6.67
N GLU A 13 -1.20 -26.34 7.69
CA GLU A 13 -1.55 -25.68 8.95
C GLU A 13 -0.33 -25.10 9.61
N ILE A 14 0.77 -25.85 9.65
CA ILE A 14 2.03 -25.36 10.20
C ILE A 14 2.54 -24.21 9.33
N GLN A 15 2.52 -24.39 8.01
CA GLN A 15 2.97 -23.36 7.10
C GLN A 15 2.09 -22.12 7.19
N LEU A 16 0.78 -22.32 7.35
CA LEU A 16 -0.13 -21.21 7.50
C LEU A 16 0.18 -20.42 8.77
N ALA A 17 0.45 -21.13 9.87
CA ALA A 17 0.85 -20.50 11.11
C ALA A 17 2.17 -19.75 10.95
N GLU A 18 3.11 -20.33 10.21
CA GLU A 18 4.38 -19.67 9.92
C GLU A 18 4.19 -18.49 9.00
N VAL A 19 3.36 -18.63 7.97
CA VAL A 19 3.05 -17.51 7.08
C VAL A 19 2.40 -16.39 7.87
N ASN A 20 1.44 -16.72 8.73
CA ASN A 20 0.81 -15.71 9.58
C ASN A 20 1.84 -15.04 10.48
N ARG A 21 2.76 -15.80 11.04
CA ARG A 21 3.82 -15.26 11.89
C ARG A 21 4.73 -14.34 11.09
N LEU A 22 5.12 -14.78 9.88
CA LEU A 22 5.95 -13.98 8.99
C LEU A 22 5.22 -12.71 8.57
N VAL A 23 3.94 -12.83 8.24
CA VAL A 23 3.14 -11.66 7.88
C VAL A 23 3.05 -10.72 9.06
N GLN A 24 2.80 -11.22 10.27
CA GLN A 24 2.74 -10.39 11.46
C GLN A 24 4.08 -9.71 11.74
N SER A 25 5.16 -10.48 11.62
CA SER A 25 6.51 -9.95 11.78
C SER A 25 6.79 -8.86 10.73
N PHE A 26 6.42 -9.13 9.49
CA PHE A 26 6.57 -8.18 8.39
C PHE A 26 5.77 -6.91 8.66
N LEU A 27 4.52 -7.05 9.11
CA LEU A 27 3.68 -5.91 9.44
C LEU A 27 4.26 -5.13 10.62
N GLN A 28 4.83 -5.83 11.61
CA GLN A 28 5.47 -5.18 12.74
C GLN A 28 6.74 -4.44 12.32
N ASP A 29 7.48 -5.01 11.37
CA ASP A 29 8.69 -4.39 10.86
C ASP A 29 8.42 -3.08 10.14
N ARG A 30 7.17 -2.85 9.73
CA ARG A 30 6.80 -1.59 9.11
C ARG A 30 6.84 -0.43 10.11
N GLY A 31 6.46 -0.68 11.36
CA GLY A 31 6.54 0.28 12.46
C GLY A 31 6.27 1.73 12.11
N PRO A 32 6.41 2.66 13.04
CA PRO A 32 6.15 4.08 12.78
C PRO A 32 7.06 4.69 11.73
N LEU A 33 8.22 4.06 11.46
CA LEU A 33 9.16 4.57 10.47
C LEU A 33 8.84 4.11 9.06
N LYS A 34 7.97 3.09 8.90
CA LYS A 34 7.68 2.52 7.58
C LYS A 34 6.19 2.51 7.24
N SER A 35 5.32 2.69 8.22
CA SER A 35 3.88 2.63 7.99
C SER A 35 3.15 3.74 8.71
N ILE A 36 1.95 4.00 8.22
CA ILE A 36 1.06 5.02 8.77
C ILE A 36 -0.36 4.46 8.74
N THR A 37 -1.13 4.76 9.77
CA THR A 37 -2.54 4.35 9.82
C THR A 37 -3.40 5.33 9.03
N THR A 38 -4.62 4.92 8.73
CA THR A 38 -5.59 5.80 8.06
C THR A 38 -5.84 7.06 8.88
N SER A 39 -5.97 6.92 10.20
CA SER A 39 -6.21 8.09 11.07
C SER A 39 -5.05 9.08 11.01
N GLU A 40 -3.83 8.57 11.08
CA GLU A 40 -2.65 9.42 10.98
C GLU A 40 -2.57 10.09 9.61
N LEU A 41 -2.89 9.32 8.55
CA LEU A 41 -2.87 9.88 7.20
C LEU A 41 -3.86 11.02 7.05
N LEU A 42 -5.06 10.87 7.62
CA LEU A 42 -6.06 11.94 7.54
C LEU A 42 -5.57 13.22 8.19
N GLU A 43 -4.87 13.12 9.31
CA GLU A 43 -4.28 14.29 9.95
C GLU A 43 -3.24 14.97 9.05
N HIS A 44 -2.39 14.18 8.40
CA HIS A 44 -1.38 14.71 7.49
C HIS A 44 -2.00 15.30 6.22
N MET A 45 -3.08 14.70 5.72
CA MET A 45 -3.79 15.26 4.57
C MET A 45 -4.37 16.63 4.89
N GLU A 46 -4.92 16.77 6.09
CA GLU A 46 -5.47 18.03 6.55
C GLU A 46 -4.38 19.08 6.67
N ALA A 47 -3.22 18.69 7.13
CA ALA A 47 -2.07 19.59 7.22
C ALA A 47 -1.44 19.89 5.86
N GLY A 48 -1.71 19.06 4.85
CA GLY A 48 -1.20 19.28 3.50
C GLY A 48 0.28 18.98 3.34
N ASP A 49 0.84 18.12 4.19
CA ASP A 49 2.26 17.84 4.21
C ASP A 49 2.66 16.50 3.61
N VAL A 50 1.74 15.80 2.96
CA VAL A 50 2.00 14.50 2.35
C VAL A 50 1.52 14.46 0.90
N VAL A 51 2.13 13.55 0.14
CA VAL A 51 1.68 13.18 -1.20
C VAL A 51 1.25 11.72 -1.12
N ILE A 52 0.06 11.42 -1.58
CA ILE A 52 -0.45 10.05 -1.60
C ILE A 52 -0.13 9.43 -2.94
N LEU A 53 0.47 8.25 -2.92
CA LEU A 53 0.94 7.57 -4.11
C LEU A 53 0.27 6.22 -4.26
N ASP A 54 -0.48 6.07 -5.34
CA ASP A 54 -1.10 4.79 -5.71
C ASP A 54 -0.14 4.05 -6.62
N VAL A 55 0.35 2.90 -6.16
CA VAL A 55 1.33 2.12 -6.90
C VAL A 55 0.73 0.89 -7.58
N ARG A 56 -0.60 0.83 -7.62
CA ARG A 56 -1.31 -0.22 -8.36
C ARG A 56 -1.23 0.05 -9.87
N PRO A 57 -1.56 -0.96 -10.68
CA PRO A 57 -1.68 -0.73 -12.12
C PRO A 57 -2.63 0.43 -12.44
N GLU A 58 -2.33 1.15 -13.51
CA GLU A 58 -3.07 2.36 -13.88
C GLU A 58 -4.57 2.14 -14.00
N LEU A 59 -4.98 0.98 -14.55
CA LEU A 59 -6.41 0.69 -14.69
C LEU A 59 -7.12 0.61 -13.36
N GLU A 60 -6.46 0.11 -12.33
CA GLU A 60 -7.04 0.07 -10.99
C GLU A 60 -7.17 1.47 -10.42
N TYR A 61 -6.16 2.31 -10.65
CA TYR A 61 -6.23 3.70 -10.23
C TYR A 61 -7.42 4.41 -10.88
N GLN A 62 -7.60 4.20 -12.17
CA GLN A 62 -8.70 4.83 -12.90
C GLN A 62 -10.06 4.36 -12.40
N SER A 63 -10.16 3.11 -11.95
CA SER A 63 -11.41 2.56 -11.42
C SER A 63 -11.80 3.15 -10.08
N GLY A 64 -10.84 3.59 -9.33
CA GLY A 64 -11.10 4.19 -8.02
C GLY A 64 -9.81 4.33 -7.24
N HIS A 65 -9.58 5.49 -6.67
CA HIS A 65 -8.38 5.76 -5.90
C HIS A 65 -8.67 6.77 -4.79
N ILE A 66 -7.79 6.83 -3.82
CA ILE A 66 -7.91 7.80 -2.74
C ILE A 66 -7.85 9.21 -3.33
N LEU A 67 -8.71 10.09 -2.84
CA LEU A 67 -8.80 11.45 -3.30
C LEU A 67 -7.41 12.12 -3.30
N GLU A 68 -7.08 12.75 -4.41
CA GLU A 68 -5.81 13.45 -4.62
C GLU A 68 -4.58 12.54 -4.77
N ALA A 69 -4.75 11.22 -4.76
CA ALA A 69 -3.64 10.32 -4.96
C ALA A 69 -3.08 10.45 -6.38
N ARG A 70 -1.77 10.36 -6.50
CA ARG A 70 -1.10 10.31 -7.79
C ARG A 70 -0.87 8.85 -8.17
N SER A 71 -0.90 8.56 -9.45
CA SER A 71 -0.69 7.21 -9.96
C SER A 71 0.72 7.08 -10.52
N ILE A 72 1.51 6.22 -9.92
CA ILE A 72 2.76 5.75 -10.51
C ILE A 72 2.85 4.26 -10.20
N PRO A 73 2.51 3.40 -11.17
CA PRO A 73 2.61 1.95 -10.95
C PRO A 73 4.01 1.55 -10.50
N ILE A 74 4.08 0.51 -9.68
CA ILE A 74 5.35 0.12 -9.05
C ILE A 74 6.45 -0.15 -10.08
N ASP A 75 6.10 -0.71 -11.21
CA ASP A 75 7.09 -1.04 -12.25
C ASP A 75 7.60 0.19 -13.01
N GLU A 76 6.96 1.35 -12.82
CA GLU A 76 7.40 2.60 -13.43
C GLU A 76 8.02 3.54 -12.41
N LEU A 77 7.95 3.21 -11.14
CA LEU A 77 8.33 4.14 -10.09
C LEU A 77 9.79 4.59 -10.18
N GLU A 78 10.69 3.65 -10.42
CA GLU A 78 12.11 3.96 -10.45
C GLU A 78 12.45 5.01 -11.51
N THR A 79 11.81 4.92 -12.66
CA THR A 79 12.07 5.85 -13.75
C THR A 79 11.32 7.17 -13.60
N ARG A 80 10.35 7.23 -12.70
CA ARG A 80 9.49 8.40 -12.53
C ARG A 80 9.66 9.09 -11.17
N LEU A 81 10.69 8.75 -10.44
CA LEU A 81 10.95 9.35 -9.13
C LEU A 81 11.01 10.87 -9.17
N GLY A 82 11.49 11.44 -10.27
CA GLY A 82 11.58 12.88 -10.42
C GLY A 82 10.25 13.62 -10.41
N GLU A 83 9.15 12.89 -10.56
CA GLU A 83 7.81 13.50 -10.50
C GLU A 83 7.35 13.75 -9.07
N LEU A 84 8.06 13.19 -8.09
CA LEU A 84 7.66 13.28 -6.69
C LEU A 84 8.46 14.36 -5.97
N PRO A 85 7.80 15.14 -5.10
CA PRO A 85 8.50 16.17 -4.34
C PRO A 85 9.37 15.56 -3.25
N ARG A 86 10.50 16.20 -2.97
CA ARG A 86 11.39 15.74 -1.92
C ARG A 86 11.14 16.42 -0.58
N ASP A 87 10.36 17.47 -0.59
CA ASP A 87 10.05 18.26 0.61
C ASP A 87 8.77 17.83 1.30
N GLN A 88 8.10 16.81 0.77
CA GLN A 88 6.91 16.22 1.37
C GLN A 88 7.11 14.74 1.59
N GLU A 89 6.43 14.21 2.58
CA GLU A 89 6.44 12.76 2.80
C GLU A 89 5.54 12.08 1.78
N ILE A 90 5.98 10.94 1.26
CA ILE A 90 5.23 10.16 0.29
C ILE A 90 4.55 9.01 1.02
N ILE A 91 3.25 8.92 0.90
CA ILE A 91 2.48 7.82 1.50
C ILE A 91 2.01 6.91 0.38
N ALA A 92 2.63 5.75 0.27
CA ALA A 92 2.29 4.79 -0.76
C ALA A 92 1.18 3.85 -0.26
N TYR A 93 0.25 3.50 -1.14
CA TYR A 93 -0.74 2.51 -0.82
C TYR A 93 -0.97 1.58 -2.00
N CYS A 94 -1.60 0.46 -1.72
CA CYS A 94 -1.84 -0.58 -2.68
C CYS A 94 -3.24 -1.16 -2.44
N ARG A 95 -3.47 -2.41 -2.81
CA ARG A 95 -4.79 -3.06 -2.71
C ARG A 95 -5.20 -3.35 -1.28
N GLY A 96 -4.26 -3.59 -0.40
CA GLY A 96 -4.56 -3.95 0.97
C GLY A 96 -3.29 -4.21 1.77
N PRO A 97 -3.45 -4.64 3.04
CA PRO A 97 -2.30 -4.78 3.94
C PRO A 97 -1.31 -5.87 3.54
N TYR A 98 -1.73 -6.84 2.74
CA TYR A 98 -0.88 -7.95 2.32
C TYR A 98 -0.27 -7.75 0.94
N CYS A 99 -0.59 -6.66 0.27
CA CYS A 99 -0.01 -6.35 -1.04
C CYS A 99 1.39 -5.77 -0.84
N VAL A 100 2.37 -6.33 -1.53
CA VAL A 100 3.77 -5.93 -1.35
C VAL A 100 4.20 -4.75 -2.21
N PHE A 101 3.38 -4.30 -3.13
CA PHE A 101 3.76 -3.21 -4.03
C PHE A 101 4.07 -1.93 -3.27
N ALA A 102 3.27 -1.61 -2.25
CA ALA A 102 3.50 -0.41 -1.46
C ALA A 102 4.79 -0.52 -0.64
N ASP A 103 5.11 -1.73 -0.17
CA ASP A 103 6.35 -1.95 0.57
C ASP A 103 7.57 -1.80 -0.34
N GLU A 104 7.48 -2.32 -1.56
CA GLU A 104 8.53 -2.14 -2.55
C GLU A 104 8.72 -0.67 -2.88
N ALA A 105 7.61 0.06 -3.01
CA ALA A 105 7.64 1.48 -3.29
C ALA A 105 8.34 2.25 -2.16
N VAL A 106 7.98 1.96 -0.92
CA VAL A 106 8.59 2.62 0.24
C VAL A 106 10.09 2.34 0.28
N THR A 107 10.47 1.09 0.08
CA THR A 107 11.88 0.70 0.07
C THR A 107 12.64 1.47 -1.00
N LEU A 108 12.08 1.51 -2.20
CA LEU A 108 12.70 2.21 -3.33
C LEU A 108 12.82 3.72 -3.04
N LEU A 109 11.75 4.31 -2.54
CA LEU A 109 11.73 5.74 -2.25
C LEU A 109 12.75 6.10 -1.17
N GLN A 110 12.80 5.33 -0.09
CA GLN A 110 13.75 5.57 0.98
C GLN A 110 15.18 5.41 0.50
N LYS A 111 15.43 4.44 -0.36
CA LYS A 111 16.74 4.23 -0.96
C LYS A 111 17.21 5.45 -1.75
N HIS A 112 16.28 6.18 -2.33
CA HIS A 112 16.59 7.36 -3.13
C HIS A 112 16.43 8.67 -2.33
N GLY A 113 16.36 8.59 -1.01
CA GLY A 113 16.38 9.76 -0.15
C GLY A 113 15.05 10.41 0.11
N TYR A 114 13.94 9.80 -0.30
CA TYR A 114 12.62 10.30 0.00
C TYR A 114 12.17 9.86 1.38
N ARG A 115 11.38 10.69 2.04
CA ARG A 115 10.65 10.27 3.23
C ARG A 115 9.40 9.57 2.73
N ALA A 116 9.24 8.32 3.09
CA ALA A 116 8.14 7.51 2.58
C ALA A 116 7.68 6.52 3.63
N ARG A 117 6.37 6.33 3.71
CA ARG A 117 5.74 5.32 4.53
C ARG A 117 4.62 4.67 3.75
N ARG A 118 4.22 3.51 4.20
CA ARG A 118 3.11 2.77 3.59
C ARG A 118 1.84 2.97 4.41
N LEU A 119 0.73 3.20 3.75
CA LEU A 119 -0.57 3.11 4.41
C LEU A 119 -0.82 1.65 4.78
N VAL A 120 -1.09 1.39 6.06
CA VAL A 120 -1.27 0.03 6.56
C VAL A 120 -2.45 -0.64 5.85
N GLU A 121 -3.56 0.06 5.76
CA GLU A 121 -4.75 -0.44 5.06
C GLU A 121 -4.63 -0.15 3.56
N GLY A 122 -5.61 -0.64 2.80
CA GLY A 122 -5.67 -0.38 1.38
C GLY A 122 -6.94 0.36 1.02
N LEU A 123 -7.19 0.48 -0.28
CA LEU A 123 -8.36 1.18 -0.77
C LEU A 123 -9.68 0.62 -0.26
N PRO A 124 -9.87 -0.72 -0.17
CA PRO A 124 -11.14 -1.25 0.36
C PRO A 124 -11.42 -0.79 1.78
N ASP A 125 -10.40 -0.71 2.62
CA ASP A 125 -10.59 -0.25 4.00
C ASP A 125 -10.94 1.24 4.03
N TRP A 126 -10.33 2.01 3.17
CA TRP A 126 -10.62 3.43 3.00
C TRP A 126 -12.09 3.62 2.60
N GLN A 127 -12.54 2.84 1.60
CA GLN A 127 -13.91 2.88 1.15
C GLN A 127 -14.88 2.42 2.22
N GLY A 128 -14.49 1.42 3.02
CA GLY A 128 -15.30 0.93 4.12
C GLY A 128 -15.56 1.97 5.19
N LEU A 129 -14.67 2.95 5.30
CA LEU A 129 -14.85 4.07 6.22
C LEU A 129 -15.56 5.27 5.57
N ASN A 130 -16.04 5.11 4.36
CA ASN A 130 -16.72 6.16 3.59
C ASN A 130 -15.85 7.39 3.37
N LEU A 131 -14.54 7.18 3.25
CA LEU A 131 -13.61 8.26 2.97
C LEU A 131 -13.58 8.56 1.48
N PRO A 132 -13.24 9.79 1.09
CA PRO A 132 -13.38 10.21 -0.30
C PRO A 132 -12.47 9.49 -1.26
N VAL A 133 -13.05 9.05 -2.38
CA VAL A 133 -12.33 8.43 -3.49
C VAL A 133 -12.70 9.14 -4.78
N GLU A 134 -11.82 9.03 -5.75
CA GLU A 134 -12.08 9.52 -7.09
C GLU A 134 -12.05 8.37 -8.07
N SER A 135 -12.79 8.51 -9.16
CA SER A 135 -12.76 7.55 -10.25
C SER A 135 -12.80 8.32 -11.55
N MET A 136 -11.89 7.99 -12.46
CA MET A 136 -11.85 8.62 -13.76
C MET A 136 -12.91 8.07 -14.69
N MET A 137 -13.44 6.90 -14.38
CA MET A 137 -14.47 6.26 -15.21
C MET A 137 -15.85 6.84 -15.03
N GLU A 138 -16.11 7.47 -13.91
CA GLU A 138 -17.42 8.06 -13.63
C GLU A 138 -17.63 9.40 -14.31
N LYS A 139 -16.58 10.00 -14.83
CA LYS A 139 -16.65 11.31 -15.44
C LYS A 139 -17.33 11.32 -16.80
N ASN A 140 -17.68 10.17 -17.31
CA ASN A 140 -18.32 10.03 -18.63
C ASN A 140 -19.85 10.08 -18.56
N GLU A 141 -20.40 10.31 -17.41
CA GLU A 141 -21.85 10.39 -17.23
C GLU A 141 -22.36 11.81 -17.33
#